data_b9cb25bdd95191df752babbc77d5f4b8
#
_entry.id   b9cb25bdd95191df752babbc77d5f4b8
#
_cell.length_a   1.000
_cell.length_b   1.000
_cell.length_c   1.000
_cell.angle_alpha   90.00
_cell.angle_beta   90.00
_cell.angle_gamma   90.00
#
_symmetry.space_group_name_H-M   'P 1'
#
loop_
_entity.id
_entity.type
_entity.pdbx_description
1 polymer ?
#
loop_
_entity_poly.entity_id
_entity_poly.type
_entity_poly.pdbx_seq_one_letter_code
_entity_poly.pdbx_strand_id
1 'polypeptide(L)'
;MFETPKIELIGNITAKVLDETGVEPALIIKEGSPWAVDIKWEMKGSNWQMIGGYWHVHLNLESIGPGPDLSLVDFADPDCQNQPLPSATGEYSCHFDVPGDFISLNNVPHQSLAMKLVVLLTYVNRLGQRGPIAAYWEGPIVQFYEDN
;
A
#
# COMPACT_ATOMS: atom_id res chain seq x y z
N MET A 1 -9.33 -8.29 0.58
CA MET A 1 -10.33 -8.80 -0.38
C MET A 1 -9.98 -8.32 -1.78
N PHE A 2 -10.11 -9.16 -2.74
CA PHE A 2 -9.90 -8.85 -4.15
C PHE A 2 -11.18 -9.15 -4.92
N GLU A 3 -11.70 -8.18 -5.66
CA GLU A 3 -12.94 -8.34 -6.42
C GLU A 3 -12.68 -8.28 -7.92
N THR A 4 -13.29 -9.19 -8.66
CA THR A 4 -13.23 -9.25 -10.11
C THR A 4 -14.62 -9.53 -10.67
N PRO A 5 -14.89 -9.16 -11.94
CA PRO A 5 -16.21 -9.40 -12.55
C PRO A 5 -16.43 -10.86 -12.96
N LYS A 6 -15.39 -11.67 -12.92
CA LYS A 6 -15.45 -13.08 -13.32
C LYS A 6 -14.98 -13.97 -12.19
N ILE A 7 -15.72 -15.02 -11.96
CA ILE A 7 -15.41 -16.00 -10.90
C ILE A 7 -14.06 -16.68 -11.14
N GLU A 8 -13.67 -16.83 -12.40
CA GLU A 8 -12.42 -17.49 -12.79
C GLU A 8 -11.17 -16.63 -12.52
N LEU A 9 -11.33 -15.32 -12.32
CA LEU A 9 -10.22 -14.45 -11.95
C LEU A 9 -10.16 -14.35 -10.44
N ILE A 10 -9.03 -14.71 -9.89
CA ILE A 10 -8.76 -14.63 -8.45
C ILE A 10 -7.51 -13.79 -8.21
N GLY A 11 -7.48 -13.13 -7.09
CA GLY A 11 -6.35 -12.30 -6.71
C GLY A 11 -6.05 -12.38 -5.23
N ASN A 12 -4.86 -11.98 -4.89
CA ASN A 12 -4.40 -11.87 -3.52
C ASN A 12 -3.51 -10.65 -3.38
N ILE A 13 -3.63 -9.95 -2.25
CA ILE A 13 -2.84 -8.77 -1.95
C ILE A 13 -2.30 -8.84 -0.55
N THR A 14 -1.03 -8.48 -0.38
CA THR A 14 -0.36 -8.38 0.92
C THR A 14 0.50 -7.13 0.98
N ALA A 15 0.72 -6.62 2.18
CA ALA A 15 1.63 -5.52 2.39
C ALA A 15 2.44 -5.74 3.66
N LYS A 16 3.67 -5.19 3.68
CA LYS A 16 4.57 -5.25 4.81
C LYS A 16 5.12 -3.88 5.10
N VAL A 17 5.18 -3.52 6.38
CA VAL A 17 5.88 -2.33 6.86
C VAL A 17 7.29 -2.74 7.27
N LEU A 18 8.28 -1.99 6.80
CA LEU A 18 9.69 -2.23 7.07
C LEU A 18 10.28 -1.02 7.79
N ASP A 19 11.09 -1.26 8.80
CA ASP A 19 11.86 -0.19 9.44
C ASP A 19 13.08 0.19 8.58
N GLU A 20 13.95 1.05 9.10
CA GLU A 20 15.13 1.50 8.37
C GLU A 20 16.12 0.37 8.03
N THR A 21 16.07 -0.77 8.74
CA THR A 21 16.92 -1.91 8.44
C THR A 21 16.41 -2.72 7.25
N GLY A 22 15.11 -2.65 6.96
CA GLY A 22 14.48 -3.33 5.83
C GLY A 22 14.44 -4.84 5.94
N VAL A 23 14.78 -5.43 7.10
CA VAL A 23 14.95 -6.88 7.25
C VAL A 23 13.66 -7.59 7.64
N GLU A 24 12.89 -7.02 8.56
CA GLU A 24 11.72 -7.64 9.15
C GLU A 24 10.52 -6.70 9.14
N PRO A 25 9.29 -7.25 9.05
CA PRO A 25 8.11 -6.42 9.22
C PRO A 25 8.12 -5.72 10.57
N ALA A 26 7.90 -4.41 10.56
CA ALA A 26 7.91 -3.57 11.75
C ALA A 26 6.51 -3.03 12.04
N LEU A 27 6.13 -3.00 13.31
CA LEU A 27 4.87 -2.41 13.78
C LEU A 27 5.10 -1.19 14.68
N ILE A 28 6.35 -0.90 15.00
CA ILE A 28 6.75 0.22 15.84
C ILE A 28 7.84 0.98 15.09
N ILE A 29 7.59 2.26 14.83
CA ILE A 29 8.52 3.12 14.10
C ILE A 29 8.85 4.32 14.97
N LYS A 30 10.16 4.58 15.15
CA LYS A 30 10.65 5.74 15.86
C LYS A 30 10.48 6.99 15.01
N GLU A 31 10.00 8.08 15.61
CA GLU A 31 9.95 9.37 14.94
C GLU A 31 11.34 9.77 14.43
N GLY A 32 11.39 10.30 13.21
CA GLY A 32 12.64 10.69 12.58
C GLY A 32 13.34 9.57 11.82
N SER A 33 12.92 8.32 11.98
CA SER A 33 13.50 7.21 11.24
C SER A 33 12.72 6.96 9.93
N PRO A 34 13.43 6.79 8.82
CA PRO A 34 12.76 6.41 7.56
C PRO A 34 12.19 4.99 7.67
N TRP A 35 11.16 4.75 6.92
CA TRP A 35 10.51 3.45 6.88
C TRP A 35 9.94 3.20 5.49
N ALA A 36 9.49 2.00 5.25
CA ALA A 36 9.05 1.61 3.92
C ALA A 36 7.83 0.70 4.01
N VAL A 37 7.12 0.61 2.89
CA VAL A 37 6.01 -0.33 2.72
C VAL A 37 6.21 -1.08 1.41
N ASP A 38 6.20 -2.40 1.48
CA ASP A 38 6.20 -3.28 0.32
C ASP A 38 4.82 -3.87 0.12
N ILE A 39 4.25 -3.63 -1.04
CA ILE A 39 2.95 -4.18 -1.42
C ILE A 39 3.16 -5.18 -2.55
N LYS A 40 2.56 -6.35 -2.42
CA LYS A 40 2.58 -7.39 -3.45
C LYS A 40 1.18 -7.88 -3.70
N TRP A 41 0.87 -8.09 -4.96
CA TRP A 41 -0.39 -8.69 -5.35
C TRP A 41 -0.19 -9.59 -6.56
N GLU A 42 -1.14 -10.46 -6.76
CA GLU A 42 -1.14 -11.36 -7.90
C GLU A 42 -2.55 -11.50 -8.46
N MET A 43 -2.63 -11.81 -9.73
CA MET A 43 -3.89 -12.13 -10.39
C MET A 43 -3.70 -13.43 -11.16
N LYS A 44 -4.56 -14.39 -10.89
CA LYS A 44 -4.53 -15.74 -11.47
C LYS A 44 -5.91 -16.13 -11.98
N GLY A 45 -6.01 -17.34 -12.46
CA GLY A 45 -7.26 -17.90 -12.96
C GLY A 45 -7.29 -17.96 -14.47
N SER A 46 -8.48 -18.19 -15.02
CA SER A 46 -8.63 -18.31 -16.47
C SER A 46 -8.48 -16.96 -17.15
N ASN A 47 -7.64 -16.91 -18.18
CA ASN A 47 -7.47 -15.75 -19.04
C ASN A 47 -6.91 -14.49 -18.34
N TRP A 48 -6.19 -14.64 -17.25
CA TRP A 48 -5.57 -13.46 -16.59
C TRP A 48 -4.60 -12.72 -17.54
N GLN A 49 -3.97 -13.45 -18.48
CA GLN A 49 -3.06 -12.84 -19.46
C GLN A 49 -3.78 -11.98 -20.51
N MET A 50 -5.09 -12.10 -20.59
CA MET A 50 -5.90 -11.37 -21.57
C MET A 50 -6.35 -9.99 -21.05
N ILE A 51 -6.14 -9.74 -19.76
CA ILE A 51 -6.56 -8.48 -19.13
C ILE A 51 -5.48 -7.44 -19.36
N GLY A 52 -5.77 -6.44 -20.16
CA GLY A 52 -4.88 -5.30 -20.39
C GLY A 52 -5.36 -4.07 -19.64
N GLY A 53 -4.46 -3.11 -19.44
CA GLY A 53 -4.74 -1.90 -18.72
C GLY A 53 -3.63 -1.62 -17.71
N TYR A 54 -3.97 -0.93 -16.63
CA TYR A 54 -3.00 -0.45 -15.65
C TYR A 54 -3.53 -0.59 -14.23
N TRP A 55 -2.61 -0.81 -13.28
CA TRP A 55 -2.91 -0.77 -11.86
C TRP A 55 -2.65 0.62 -11.30
N HIS A 56 -3.52 1.03 -10.36
CA HIS A 56 -3.31 2.20 -9.50
C HIS A 56 -3.28 1.76 -8.05
N VAL A 57 -2.27 2.19 -7.31
CA VAL A 57 -2.11 1.85 -5.89
C VAL A 57 -2.31 3.10 -5.06
N HIS A 58 -3.23 3.04 -4.11
CA HIS A 58 -3.42 4.06 -3.09
C HIS A 58 -3.02 3.50 -1.74
N LEU A 59 -2.18 4.23 -1.03
CA LEU A 59 -1.72 3.85 0.29
C LEU A 59 -1.97 4.99 1.25
N ASN A 60 -2.71 4.71 2.31
CA ASN A 60 -3.06 5.70 3.33
C ASN A 60 -2.74 5.18 4.73
N LEU A 61 -2.46 6.12 5.62
CA LEU A 61 -2.44 5.89 7.05
C LEU A 61 -3.67 6.54 7.66
N GLU A 62 -4.47 5.76 8.36
CA GLU A 62 -5.65 6.25 9.08
C GLU A 62 -5.38 6.27 10.57
N SER A 63 -5.56 7.42 11.20
CA SER A 63 -5.39 7.56 12.65
C SER A 63 -6.41 6.72 13.41
N ILE A 64 -5.95 6.09 14.47
CA ILE A 64 -6.83 5.41 15.43
C ILE A 64 -7.08 6.39 16.57
N GLY A 65 -8.32 6.89 16.64
CA GLY A 65 -8.68 8.00 17.51
C GLY A 65 -8.41 9.36 16.87
N PRO A 66 -8.25 10.44 17.65
CA PRO A 66 -7.99 11.76 17.10
C PRO A 66 -6.60 11.82 16.46
N GLY A 67 -6.54 12.38 15.27
CA GLY A 67 -5.33 12.54 14.51
C GLY A 67 -5.60 12.65 13.02
N PRO A 68 -4.58 12.99 12.21
CA PRO A 68 -4.74 13.14 10.77
C PRO A 68 -4.79 11.79 10.05
N ASP A 69 -5.48 11.76 8.92
CA ASP A 69 -5.34 10.71 7.91
C ASP A 69 -4.34 11.19 6.86
N LEU A 70 -3.40 10.35 6.49
CA LEU A 70 -2.28 10.73 5.63
C LEU A 70 -2.22 9.85 4.39
N SER A 71 -1.99 10.47 3.23
CA SER A 71 -1.74 9.76 1.98
C SER A 71 -0.25 9.59 1.78
N LEU A 72 0.18 8.40 1.38
CA LEU A 72 1.57 8.07 1.08
C LEU A 72 1.85 7.99 -0.42
N VAL A 73 0.91 8.43 -1.26
CA VAL A 73 0.99 8.26 -2.73
C VAL A 73 2.27 8.88 -3.32
N ASP A 74 2.75 9.99 -2.75
CA ASP A 74 3.93 10.69 -3.27
C ASP A 74 5.24 9.95 -3.00
N PHE A 75 5.23 8.92 -2.17
CA PHE A 75 6.41 8.14 -1.81
C PHE A 75 6.52 6.81 -2.57
N ALA A 76 5.63 6.57 -3.51
CA ALA A 76 5.71 5.40 -4.37
C ALA A 76 6.93 5.49 -5.28
N ASP A 77 7.59 4.36 -5.51
CA ASP A 77 8.60 4.29 -6.56
C ASP A 77 7.99 4.69 -7.92
N PRO A 78 8.76 5.31 -8.82
CA PRO A 78 8.21 5.81 -10.08
C PRO A 78 7.46 4.78 -10.92
N ASP A 79 7.86 3.51 -10.83
CA ASP A 79 7.26 2.43 -11.61
C ASP A 79 6.04 1.80 -10.95
N CYS A 80 5.66 2.25 -9.75
CA CYS A 80 4.56 1.67 -8.99
C CYS A 80 3.19 2.01 -9.56
N GLN A 81 3.02 3.24 -10.00
CA GLN A 81 1.75 3.69 -10.56
C GLN A 81 1.73 3.42 -12.05
N ASN A 82 0.54 3.09 -12.55
CA ASN A 82 0.34 2.77 -13.97
C ASN A 82 1.12 1.53 -14.43
N GLN A 83 1.29 0.53 -13.55
CA GLN A 83 1.89 -0.72 -13.96
C GLN A 83 1.00 -1.43 -14.97
N PRO A 84 1.53 -1.80 -16.13
CA PRO A 84 0.71 -2.42 -17.17
C PRO A 84 0.35 -3.87 -16.83
N LEU A 85 -0.81 -4.29 -17.29
CA LEU A 85 -1.24 -5.68 -17.29
C LEU A 85 -1.13 -6.26 -18.70
N PRO A 86 -0.86 -7.54 -18.84
CA PRO A 86 -0.42 -8.45 -17.78
C PRO A 86 1.08 -8.34 -17.55
N SER A 87 1.54 -8.70 -16.34
CA SER A 87 2.95 -8.99 -16.13
C SER A 87 3.29 -10.38 -16.67
N ALA A 88 4.58 -10.71 -16.71
CA ALA A 88 4.98 -12.02 -17.23
C ALA A 88 4.47 -13.21 -16.38
N THR A 89 4.29 -12.99 -15.08
CA THR A 89 3.95 -14.04 -14.11
C THR A 89 2.60 -13.87 -13.45
N GLY A 90 1.91 -12.76 -13.69
CA GLY A 90 0.70 -12.39 -12.96
C GLY A 90 0.97 -11.81 -11.58
N GLU A 91 2.22 -11.54 -11.26
CA GLU A 91 2.65 -10.95 -10.00
C GLU A 91 3.06 -9.50 -10.19
N TYR A 92 2.73 -8.68 -9.19
CA TYR A 92 2.98 -7.25 -9.21
C TYR A 92 3.47 -6.80 -7.84
N SER A 93 4.20 -5.69 -7.81
CA SER A 93 4.70 -5.13 -6.56
C SER A 93 4.80 -3.61 -6.64
N CYS A 94 4.75 -2.97 -5.48
CA CYS A 94 4.95 -1.54 -5.34
C CYS A 94 5.67 -1.27 -4.02
N HIS A 95 6.71 -0.45 -4.07
CA HIS A 95 7.49 -0.07 -2.92
C HIS A 95 7.30 1.41 -2.62
N PHE A 96 7.11 1.74 -1.35
CA PHE A 96 6.98 3.12 -0.87
C PHE A 96 8.10 3.38 0.13
N ASP A 97 8.92 4.39 -0.14
CA ASP A 97 9.93 4.88 0.78
C ASP A 97 9.43 6.13 1.47
N VAL A 98 9.20 6.04 2.77
CA VAL A 98 8.67 7.17 3.55
C VAL A 98 9.81 7.83 4.32
N PRO A 99 10.05 9.13 4.09
CA PRO A 99 11.11 9.83 4.81
C PRO A 99 10.81 9.96 6.29
N GLY A 100 11.87 10.02 7.11
CA GLY A 100 11.74 10.05 8.56
C GLY A 100 11.04 11.29 9.12
N ASP A 101 11.01 12.38 8.37
CA ASP A 101 10.38 13.63 8.78
C ASP A 101 8.88 13.72 8.41
N PHE A 102 8.35 12.73 7.73
CA PHE A 102 6.95 12.75 7.29
C PHE A 102 5.96 12.69 8.46
N ILE A 103 6.26 11.86 9.46
CA ILE A 103 5.44 11.74 10.67
C ILE A 103 6.04 12.63 11.75
N SER A 104 5.24 13.61 12.23
CA SER A 104 5.62 14.48 13.33
C SER A 104 4.72 14.23 14.54
N LEU A 105 5.33 14.06 15.70
CA LEU A 105 4.62 13.84 16.96
C LEU A 105 4.51 15.11 17.82
N ASN A 106 4.95 16.26 17.32
CA ASN A 106 5.01 17.51 18.08
C ASN A 106 3.70 17.93 18.72
N ASN A 107 2.57 17.61 18.08
CA ASN A 107 1.25 18.00 18.55
C ASN A 107 0.38 16.79 18.93
N VAL A 108 1.02 15.64 19.13
CA VAL A 108 0.31 14.41 19.49
C VAL A 108 0.38 14.21 21.01
N PRO A 109 -0.75 13.99 21.69
CA PRO A 109 -0.75 13.67 23.11
C PRO A 109 0.09 12.43 23.39
N HIS A 110 0.92 12.49 24.44
CA HIS A 110 1.80 11.40 24.88
C HIS A 110 2.89 11.00 23.88
N GLN A 111 3.10 11.80 22.83
CA GLN A 111 4.19 11.61 21.87
C GLN A 111 4.18 10.19 21.23
N SER A 112 2.98 9.71 20.96
CA SER A 112 2.77 8.41 20.35
C SER A 112 1.52 8.47 19.47
N LEU A 113 1.58 7.87 18.30
CA LEU A 113 0.50 7.88 17.32
C LEU A 113 0.33 6.48 16.74
N ALA A 114 -0.86 5.92 16.91
CA ALA A 114 -1.22 4.65 16.30
C ALA A 114 -1.99 4.90 15.00
N MET A 115 -1.54 4.31 13.92
CA MET A 115 -2.15 4.47 12.60
C MET A 115 -2.35 3.11 11.93
N LYS A 116 -3.45 2.98 11.22
CA LYS A 116 -3.75 1.80 10.44
C LYS A 116 -3.33 2.01 8.99
N LEU A 117 -2.62 1.06 8.43
CA LEU A 117 -2.25 1.06 7.03
C LEU A 117 -3.40 0.53 6.18
N VAL A 118 -3.79 1.29 5.16
CA VAL A 118 -4.89 0.92 4.25
C VAL A 118 -4.38 0.99 2.82
N VAL A 119 -4.52 -0.11 2.10
CA VAL A 119 -4.15 -0.21 0.69
C VAL A 119 -5.41 -0.37 -0.14
N LEU A 120 -5.54 0.47 -1.16
CA LEU A 120 -6.57 0.32 -2.18
C LEU A 120 -5.90 0.18 -3.54
N LEU A 121 -6.14 -0.95 -4.17
CA LEU A 121 -5.67 -1.24 -5.51
C LEU A 121 -6.85 -1.13 -6.47
N THR A 122 -6.71 -0.30 -7.50
CA THR A 122 -7.74 -0.12 -8.51
C THR A 122 -7.18 -0.42 -9.89
N TYR A 123 -8.08 -0.77 -10.81
CA TYR A 123 -7.75 -1.11 -12.17
C TYR A 123 -8.29 -0.04 -13.11
N VAL A 124 -7.46 0.33 -14.08
CA VAL A 124 -7.83 1.25 -15.17
C VAL A 124 -7.65 0.52 -16.48
N ASN A 125 -8.69 0.48 -17.31
CA ASN A 125 -8.63 -0.19 -18.60
C ASN A 125 -7.79 0.61 -19.61
N ARG A 126 -7.58 0.03 -20.80
CA ARG A 126 -6.76 0.66 -21.85
C ARG A 126 -7.32 2.00 -22.35
N LEU A 127 -8.59 2.28 -22.11
CA LEU A 127 -9.24 3.52 -22.48
C LEU A 127 -9.17 4.58 -21.37
N GLY A 128 -8.49 4.29 -20.29
CA GLY A 128 -8.37 5.20 -19.16
C GLY A 128 -9.58 5.20 -18.22
N GLN A 129 -10.49 4.27 -18.36
CA GLN A 129 -11.68 4.15 -17.53
C GLN A 129 -11.41 3.20 -16.36
N ARG A 130 -11.95 3.54 -15.19
CA ARG A 130 -11.86 2.65 -14.03
C ARG A 130 -12.63 1.36 -14.32
N GLY A 131 -11.94 0.25 -14.13
CA GLY A 131 -12.50 -1.05 -14.40
C GLY A 131 -13.09 -1.70 -13.16
N PRO A 132 -13.69 -2.89 -13.33
CA PRO A 132 -14.40 -3.58 -12.26
C PRO A 132 -13.51 -4.45 -11.37
N ILE A 133 -12.19 -4.32 -11.45
CA ILE A 133 -11.25 -5.08 -10.64
C ILE A 133 -10.69 -4.15 -9.57
N ALA A 134 -10.81 -4.56 -8.32
CA ALA A 134 -10.28 -3.81 -7.19
C ALA A 134 -9.83 -4.76 -6.08
N ALA A 135 -8.87 -4.30 -5.28
CA ALA A 135 -8.43 -5.00 -4.08
C ALA A 135 -8.29 -4.01 -2.95
N TYR A 136 -8.64 -4.46 -1.78
CA TYR A 136 -8.54 -3.70 -0.54
C TYR A 136 -7.82 -4.55 0.49
N TRP A 137 -6.87 -3.94 1.19
CA TRP A 137 -6.15 -4.59 2.27
C TRP A 137 -6.02 -3.62 3.42
N GLU A 138 -6.50 -4.06 4.57
CA GLU A 138 -6.44 -3.33 5.81
C GLU A 138 -5.35 -3.97 6.63
N GLY A 139 -4.26 -3.25 6.78
CA GLY A 139 -3.04 -3.80 7.31
C GLY A 139 -2.88 -3.62 8.80
N PRO A 140 -1.65 -3.84 9.29
CA PRO A 140 -1.39 -3.74 10.71
C PRO A 140 -1.53 -2.29 11.18
N ILE A 141 -1.74 -2.16 12.48
CA ILE A 141 -1.61 -0.89 13.17
C ILE A 141 -0.13 -0.66 13.38
N VAL A 142 0.38 0.48 12.90
CA VAL A 142 1.75 0.91 13.09
C VAL A 142 1.76 2.01 14.14
N GLN A 143 2.60 1.86 15.15
CA GLN A 143 2.76 2.86 16.19
C GLN A 143 4.03 3.66 15.95
N PHE A 144 3.86 4.98 15.86
CA PHE A 144 4.97 5.93 15.79
C PHE A 144 5.20 6.49 17.18
N TYR A 145 6.45 6.54 17.61
CA TYR A 145 6.81 6.99 18.95
C TYR A 145 8.02 7.92 18.94
N GLU A 146 8.09 8.77 19.95
CA GLU A 146 9.24 9.62 20.19
C GLU A 146 10.16 8.93 21.21
N ASP A 147 11.44 8.86 20.86
CA ASP A 147 12.46 8.31 21.74
C ASP A 147 13.09 9.47 22.55
N ASN A 148 12.85 9.44 23.85
CA ASN A 148 13.38 10.46 24.76
C ASN A 148 14.74 10.05 25.32
#